data_1d1357cff41d6e294b7db193971184bb
#
_entry.id   1d1357cff41d6e294b7db193971184bb
#
_cell.length_a   1.000
_cell.length_b   1.000
_cell.length_c   1.000
_cell.angle_alpha   90.00
_cell.angle_beta   90.00
_cell.angle_gamma   90.00
#
_symmetry.space_group_name_H-M   'P 1'
#
loop_
_entity.id
_entity.type
_entity.pdbx_description
1 polymer ?
#
loop_
_entity_poly.entity_id
_entity_poly.type
_entity_poly.pdbx_seq_one_letter_code
_entity_poly.pdbx_strand_id
1 'polypeptide(L)'
;MVDEYCSTADILPTLLNLFGVEYDSRLLAGTDVLSSGVHIAMLSNRSFLTKTFRYDADTETVIPADDSIVISDELLHAYCLYVDNKFKVSSNIVNSDYYAHVFNKEPSGGSLKDTVVFTDIKSIFNQASVLYMYRNGYVDPESPDNFGGQSTAKLGEFVDVLYRIAGRPETDSSALPPDYESRSFNASYPYYDAVCWAYQTRILRQNDLLYTGYDEKMDYRGACMLIYRFAALAGINTNVDQSQLLQVMSDNSNLTREAAKAMLWCNQKDITSRDSNLGELLDAYNTRISRYQMTSFLFYLCTYELNLGS
;
A
#
# COMPACT_ATOMS: atom_id res chain seq x y z
N MET A 1 -20.80 27.38 -4.61
CA MET A 1 -20.24 27.59 -3.25
C MET A 1 -19.44 26.35 -2.94
N VAL A 2 -18.19 26.48 -2.58
CA VAL A 2 -17.36 25.32 -2.17
C VAL A 2 -17.75 25.01 -0.73
N ASP A 3 -18.21 23.80 -0.48
CA ASP A 3 -18.66 23.32 0.84
C ASP A 3 -17.69 22.24 1.38
N GLU A 4 -16.39 22.45 1.11
CA GLU A 4 -15.33 21.54 1.52
C GLU A 4 -14.36 22.26 2.47
N TYR A 5 -13.84 21.54 3.45
CA TYR A 5 -12.74 22.04 4.25
C TYR A 5 -11.46 22.06 3.42
N CYS A 6 -10.71 23.15 3.52
CA CYS A 6 -9.45 23.30 2.80
C CYS A 6 -8.41 24.04 3.65
N SER A 7 -7.16 23.82 3.32
CA SER A 7 -6.03 24.55 3.88
C SER A 7 -5.45 25.56 2.87
N THR A 8 -4.57 26.42 3.32
CA THR A 8 -3.89 27.38 2.42
C THR A 8 -3.03 26.68 1.37
N ALA A 9 -2.56 25.46 1.65
CA ALA A 9 -1.81 24.66 0.69
C ALA A 9 -2.64 24.26 -0.54
N ASP A 10 -3.97 24.18 -0.41
CA ASP A 10 -4.89 23.75 -1.46
C ASP A 10 -5.26 24.87 -2.46
N ILE A 11 -4.92 26.11 -2.14
CA ILE A 11 -5.25 27.27 -2.99
C ILE A 11 -4.55 27.15 -4.35
N LEU A 12 -3.24 26.88 -4.35
CA LEU A 12 -2.47 26.85 -5.58
C LEU A 12 -2.91 25.71 -6.54
N PRO A 13 -3.00 24.44 -6.11
CA PRO A 13 -3.49 23.38 -7.00
C PRO A 13 -4.91 23.63 -7.50
N THR A 14 -5.79 24.20 -6.68
CA THR A 14 -7.15 24.55 -7.09
C THR A 14 -7.15 25.63 -8.18
N LEU A 15 -6.35 26.68 -8.03
CA LEU A 15 -6.25 27.72 -9.05
C LEU A 15 -5.65 27.21 -10.35
N LEU A 16 -4.58 26.38 -10.27
CA LEU A 16 -3.94 25.80 -11.44
C LEU A 16 -4.95 24.95 -12.24
N ASN A 17 -5.71 24.09 -11.57
CA ASN A 17 -6.77 23.31 -12.23
C ASN A 17 -7.90 24.17 -12.77
N LEU A 18 -8.35 25.17 -12.03
CA LEU A 18 -9.42 26.07 -12.45
C LEU A 18 -9.07 26.84 -13.73
N PHE A 19 -7.81 27.21 -13.88
CA PHE A 19 -7.30 27.91 -15.06
C PHE A 19 -6.77 26.99 -16.15
N GLY A 20 -6.85 25.66 -15.97
CA GLY A 20 -6.36 24.70 -16.95
C GLY A 20 -4.83 24.72 -17.14
N VAL A 21 -4.10 25.13 -16.11
CA VAL A 21 -2.63 25.16 -16.14
C VAL A 21 -2.10 23.76 -15.85
N GLU A 22 -1.30 23.23 -16.77
CA GLU A 22 -0.60 21.97 -16.53
C GLU A 22 0.47 22.14 -15.45
N TYR A 23 0.48 21.24 -14.48
CA TYR A 23 1.48 21.23 -13.42
C TYR A 23 1.75 19.80 -12.92
N ASP A 24 2.91 19.61 -12.33
CA ASP A 24 3.26 18.34 -11.66
C ASP A 24 2.75 18.38 -10.22
N SER A 25 1.73 17.59 -9.91
CA SER A 25 1.12 17.53 -8.57
C SER A 25 2.10 17.07 -7.48
N ARG A 26 3.18 16.37 -7.84
CA ARG A 26 4.25 15.98 -6.90
C ARG A 26 4.97 17.18 -6.28
N LEU A 27 4.91 18.32 -6.95
CA LEU A 27 5.54 19.56 -6.50
C LEU A 27 4.71 20.36 -5.48
N LEU A 28 3.48 19.91 -5.20
CA LEU A 28 2.53 20.60 -4.35
C LEU A 28 2.07 19.71 -3.19
N ALA A 29 2.13 20.25 -1.97
CA ALA A 29 1.63 19.54 -0.78
C ALA A 29 0.09 19.54 -0.68
N GLY A 30 -0.57 20.53 -1.29
CA GLY A 30 -2.03 20.68 -1.30
C GLY A 30 -2.72 19.84 -2.36
N THR A 31 -4.06 19.85 -2.32
CA THR A 31 -4.96 19.19 -3.25
C THR A 31 -5.96 20.17 -3.84
N ASP A 32 -6.47 19.89 -5.04
CA ASP A 32 -7.55 20.70 -5.63
C ASP A 32 -8.85 20.53 -4.85
N VAL A 33 -9.38 21.62 -4.29
CA VAL A 33 -10.63 21.64 -3.50
C VAL A 33 -11.87 21.29 -4.34
N LEU A 34 -11.79 21.43 -5.65
CA LEU A 34 -12.88 21.09 -6.56
C LEU A 34 -12.86 19.62 -7.02
N SER A 35 -11.79 18.88 -6.64
CA SER A 35 -11.71 17.45 -6.92
C SER A 35 -12.63 16.63 -6.01
N SER A 36 -12.87 15.38 -6.37
CA SER A 36 -13.60 14.41 -5.54
C SER A 36 -12.73 13.76 -4.45
N GLY A 37 -11.53 14.30 -4.20
CA GLY A 37 -10.60 13.77 -3.22
C GLY A 37 -11.00 14.00 -1.76
N VAL A 38 -10.10 13.62 -0.86
CA VAL A 38 -10.26 13.90 0.56
C VAL A 38 -9.95 15.36 0.84
N HIS A 39 -10.92 16.05 1.41
CA HIS A 39 -10.80 17.46 1.80
C HIS A 39 -10.65 17.55 3.31
N ILE A 40 -9.53 18.15 3.73
CA ILE A 40 -9.14 18.24 5.12
C ILE A 40 -8.44 19.59 5.36
N ALA A 41 -8.90 20.32 6.35
CA ALA A 41 -8.19 21.51 6.81
C ALA A 41 -7.17 21.11 7.88
N MET A 42 -5.88 21.25 7.57
CA MET A 42 -4.78 20.88 8.45
C MET A 42 -4.23 22.12 9.18
N LEU A 43 -3.96 21.96 10.47
CA LEU A 43 -3.32 22.98 11.30
C LEU A 43 -1.84 22.62 11.58
N SER A 44 -1.04 23.60 11.92
CA SER A 44 0.41 23.44 12.12
C SER A 44 0.80 22.46 13.21
N ASN A 45 -0.04 22.27 14.22
CA ASN A 45 0.14 21.28 15.29
C ASN A 45 -0.36 19.87 14.91
N ARG A 46 -0.67 19.61 13.64
CA ARG A 46 -1.26 18.38 13.12
C ARG A 46 -2.70 18.11 13.53
N SER A 47 -3.36 19.05 14.20
CA SER A 47 -4.82 19.02 14.32
C SER A 47 -5.46 19.21 12.96
N PHE A 48 -6.67 18.69 12.78
CA PHE A 48 -7.36 18.80 11.50
C PHE A 48 -8.89 18.79 11.61
N LEU A 49 -9.53 19.31 10.57
CA LEU A 49 -10.98 19.34 10.43
C LEU A 49 -11.40 18.62 9.14
N THR A 50 -12.44 17.83 9.27
CA THR A 50 -13.13 17.14 8.17
C THR A 50 -14.63 17.41 8.22
N LYS A 51 -15.39 16.98 7.22
CA LYS A 51 -16.87 17.10 7.27
C LYS A 51 -17.51 16.27 8.39
N THR A 52 -16.85 15.23 8.84
CA THR A 52 -17.44 14.26 9.77
C THR A 52 -16.94 14.42 11.20
N PHE A 53 -15.76 14.99 11.40
CA PHE A 53 -15.16 15.21 12.73
C PHE A 53 -13.99 16.19 12.68
N ARG A 54 -13.63 16.69 13.85
CA ARG A 54 -12.36 17.39 14.09
C ARG A 54 -11.48 16.59 15.05
N TYR A 55 -10.18 16.70 14.85
CA TYR A 55 -9.17 16.10 15.71
C TYR A 55 -8.25 17.17 16.26
N ASP A 56 -8.04 17.15 17.55
CA ASP A 56 -7.07 18.01 18.24
C ASP A 56 -5.87 17.14 18.63
N ALA A 57 -4.71 17.42 18.03
CA ALA A 57 -3.50 16.66 18.25
C ALA A 57 -2.82 16.95 19.59
N ASP A 58 -3.06 18.11 20.19
CA ASP A 58 -2.46 18.47 21.49
C ASP A 58 -3.15 17.75 22.65
N THR A 59 -4.45 17.49 22.52
CA THR A 59 -5.27 16.82 23.54
C THR A 59 -5.67 15.39 23.15
N GLU A 60 -5.31 14.96 21.94
CA GLU A 60 -5.72 13.68 21.35
C GLU A 60 -7.25 13.46 21.36
N THR A 61 -8.00 14.56 21.21
CA THR A 61 -9.47 14.55 21.32
C THR A 61 -10.11 14.52 19.94
N VAL A 62 -11.10 13.66 19.77
CA VAL A 62 -11.96 13.58 18.57
C VAL A 62 -13.33 14.16 18.91
N ILE A 63 -13.81 15.08 18.07
CA ILE A 63 -15.13 15.67 18.21
C ILE A 63 -15.90 15.43 16.91
N PRO A 64 -16.88 14.52 16.91
CA PRO A 64 -17.76 14.32 15.75
C PRO A 64 -18.52 15.59 15.38
N ALA A 65 -18.80 15.76 14.08
CA ALA A 65 -19.61 16.88 13.60
C ALA A 65 -21.09 16.74 13.99
N ASP A 66 -21.53 15.51 14.23
CA ASP A 66 -22.87 15.16 14.65
C ASP A 66 -22.80 13.97 15.61
N ASP A 67 -23.64 13.94 16.65
CA ASP A 67 -23.65 12.89 17.68
C ASP A 67 -23.99 11.49 17.14
N SER A 68 -24.55 11.40 15.94
CA SER A 68 -24.83 10.13 15.28
C SER A 68 -23.61 9.50 14.57
N ILE A 69 -22.52 10.28 14.42
CA ILE A 69 -21.32 9.85 13.72
C ILE A 69 -20.39 9.11 14.70
N VAL A 70 -20.15 7.85 14.43
CA VAL A 70 -19.16 7.05 15.16
C VAL A 70 -17.85 7.05 14.39
N ILE A 71 -16.79 7.53 15.02
CA ILE A 71 -15.42 7.54 14.45
C ILE A 71 -14.69 6.33 15.04
N SER A 72 -14.32 5.37 14.20
CA SER A 72 -13.52 4.25 14.64
C SER A 72 -12.05 4.67 14.81
N ASP A 73 -11.31 3.96 15.68
CA ASP A 73 -9.89 4.20 15.91
C ASP A 73 -9.08 4.03 14.62
N GLU A 74 -9.48 3.07 13.75
CA GLU A 74 -8.82 2.85 12.46
C GLU A 74 -9.00 4.04 11.53
N LEU A 75 -10.21 4.61 11.47
CA LEU A 75 -10.49 5.78 10.66
C LEU A 75 -9.69 6.99 11.14
N LEU A 76 -9.68 7.23 12.45
CA LEU A 76 -8.89 8.29 13.06
C LEU A 76 -7.41 8.13 12.74
N HIS A 77 -6.87 6.93 12.92
CA HIS A 77 -5.48 6.65 12.65
C HIS A 77 -5.11 6.90 11.16
N ALA A 78 -6.00 6.55 10.23
CA ALA A 78 -5.81 6.84 8.81
C ALA A 78 -5.68 8.34 8.52
N TYR A 79 -6.54 9.15 9.14
CA TYR A 79 -6.46 10.59 8.99
C TYR A 79 -5.20 11.18 9.60
N CYS A 80 -4.80 10.73 10.79
CA CYS A 80 -3.55 11.15 11.42
C CYS A 80 -2.34 10.86 10.53
N LEU A 81 -2.28 9.65 9.95
CA LEU A 81 -1.21 9.29 9.00
C LEU A 81 -1.23 10.13 7.73
N TYR A 82 -2.42 10.38 7.18
CA TYR A 82 -2.54 11.23 6.01
C TYR A 82 -1.96 12.63 6.28
N VAL A 83 -2.32 13.22 7.43
CA VAL A 83 -1.80 14.52 7.86
C VAL A 83 -0.29 14.47 8.06
N ASP A 84 0.22 13.47 8.79
CA ASP A 84 1.66 13.30 9.02
C ASP A 84 2.45 13.17 7.72
N ASN A 85 1.94 12.40 6.76
CA ASN A 85 2.57 12.24 5.45
C ASN A 85 2.59 13.56 4.66
N LYS A 86 1.52 14.36 4.73
CA LYS A 86 1.50 15.70 4.11
C LYS A 86 2.57 16.61 4.71
N PHE A 87 2.75 16.61 6.03
CA PHE A 87 3.80 17.38 6.70
C PHE A 87 5.20 16.86 6.35
N LYS A 88 5.40 15.54 6.26
CA LYS A 88 6.69 14.95 5.83
C LYS A 88 7.03 15.36 4.40
N VAL A 89 6.09 15.28 3.47
CA VAL A 89 6.29 15.73 2.08
C VAL A 89 6.65 17.21 2.05
N SER A 90 5.92 18.06 2.77
CA SER A 90 6.23 19.48 2.86
C SER A 90 7.62 19.74 3.41
N SER A 91 8.04 19.03 4.46
CA SER A 91 9.39 19.13 5.03
C SER A 91 10.46 18.66 4.04
N ASN A 92 10.23 17.59 3.31
CA ASN A 92 11.15 17.07 2.29
C ASN A 92 11.32 18.08 1.14
N ILE A 93 10.23 18.71 0.68
CA ILE A 93 10.30 19.77 -0.33
C ILE A 93 11.26 20.90 0.11
N VAL A 94 11.21 21.28 1.39
CA VAL A 94 12.03 22.38 1.92
C VAL A 94 13.47 21.96 2.23
N ASN A 95 13.67 20.73 2.76
CA ASN A 95 14.94 20.34 3.39
C ASN A 95 15.86 19.48 2.52
N SER A 96 15.39 18.92 1.41
CA SER A 96 16.13 17.90 0.63
C SER A 96 16.12 18.19 -0.85
N ASP A 97 16.42 19.30 -1.36
CA ASP A 97 16.48 19.59 -2.82
C ASP A 97 15.50 18.73 -3.68
N TYR A 98 14.29 18.56 -3.13
CA TYR A 98 13.25 17.66 -3.65
C TYR A 98 12.89 17.99 -5.10
N TYR A 99 12.88 19.27 -5.43
CA TYR A 99 12.56 19.71 -6.79
C TYR A 99 13.63 19.27 -7.79
N ALA A 100 14.90 19.38 -7.45
CA ALA A 100 15.97 18.88 -8.32
C ALA A 100 15.85 17.37 -8.50
N HIS A 101 15.49 16.63 -7.44
CA HIS A 101 15.26 15.20 -7.53
C HIS A 101 14.07 14.84 -8.43
N VAL A 102 12.98 15.57 -8.36
CA VAL A 102 11.79 15.37 -9.22
C VAL A 102 12.09 15.74 -10.66
N PHE A 103 12.76 16.88 -10.91
CA PHE A 103 13.07 17.35 -12.28
C PHE A 103 14.17 16.54 -12.96
N ASN A 104 15.08 15.93 -12.22
CA ASN A 104 16.13 15.05 -12.76
C ASN A 104 15.67 13.62 -13.07
N LYS A 105 14.48 13.26 -12.60
CA LYS A 105 13.82 12.01 -13.02
C LYS A 105 12.75 12.37 -14.04
N GLU A 106 12.88 11.79 -15.24
CA GLU A 106 11.74 11.79 -16.16
C GLU A 106 10.48 11.40 -15.38
N PRO A 107 9.38 12.18 -15.48
CA PRO A 107 8.14 11.83 -14.79
C PRO A 107 7.77 10.41 -15.23
N SER A 108 7.80 9.49 -14.31
CA SER A 108 7.36 8.12 -14.58
C SER A 108 5.85 8.15 -14.83
N GLY A 109 5.45 8.39 -16.08
CA GLY A 109 4.08 8.48 -16.52
C GLY A 109 3.48 9.87 -16.34
N GLY A 110 3.14 10.49 -17.43
CA GLY A 110 2.67 11.87 -17.53
C GLY A 110 1.44 12.22 -16.69
N SER A 111 1.14 13.50 -16.67
CA SER A 111 0.10 14.22 -15.91
C SER A 111 -1.30 13.56 -15.83
N LEU A 112 -1.60 12.61 -16.70
CA LEU A 112 -2.87 11.87 -16.70
C LEU A 112 -3.03 10.94 -15.49
N LYS A 113 -1.94 10.42 -14.88
CA LYS A 113 -2.04 9.57 -13.69
C LYS A 113 -2.40 10.35 -12.42
N ASP A 114 -2.12 11.64 -12.40
CA ASP A 114 -2.43 12.49 -11.24
C ASP A 114 -3.91 12.88 -11.18
N THR A 115 -4.63 12.79 -12.29
CA THR A 115 -6.05 13.10 -12.40
C THR A 115 -6.97 11.87 -12.32
N VAL A 116 -6.40 10.67 -12.20
CA VAL A 116 -7.22 9.46 -12.14
C VAL A 116 -8.01 9.41 -10.85
N VAL A 117 -9.31 9.38 -11.01
CA VAL A 117 -10.29 9.16 -9.96
C VAL A 117 -10.89 7.78 -10.16
N PHE A 118 -10.54 6.85 -9.29
CA PHE A 118 -11.20 5.55 -9.28
C PHE A 118 -12.54 5.65 -8.56
N THR A 119 -13.61 5.31 -9.25
CA THR A 119 -14.97 5.45 -8.73
C THR A 119 -15.33 4.46 -7.64
N ASP A 120 -14.60 3.36 -7.56
CA ASP A 120 -14.79 2.31 -6.55
C ASP A 120 -14.07 2.59 -5.22
N ILE A 121 -13.13 3.52 -5.16
CA ILE A 121 -12.39 3.83 -3.93
C ILE A 121 -13.17 4.84 -3.08
N LYS A 122 -13.87 4.33 -2.07
CA LYS A 122 -14.68 5.14 -1.15
C LYS A 122 -13.97 5.45 0.18
N SER A 123 -12.97 4.64 0.55
CA SER A 123 -12.23 4.79 1.79
C SER A 123 -10.96 5.59 1.57
N ILE A 124 -10.70 6.59 2.43
CA ILE A 124 -9.47 7.37 2.43
C ILE A 124 -8.22 6.48 2.58
N PHE A 125 -8.35 5.41 3.34
CA PHE A 125 -7.33 4.39 3.55
C PHE A 125 -6.88 3.78 2.23
N ASN A 126 -7.87 3.27 1.47
CA ASN A 126 -7.62 2.65 0.19
C ASN A 126 -7.16 3.67 -0.84
N GLN A 127 -7.62 4.92 -0.75
CA GLN A 127 -7.23 5.98 -1.67
C GLN A 127 -5.73 6.26 -1.59
N ALA A 128 -5.18 6.45 -0.39
CA ALA A 128 -3.76 6.74 -0.22
C ALA A 128 -2.87 5.61 -0.75
N SER A 129 -3.17 4.37 -0.36
CA SER A 129 -2.38 3.21 -0.78
C SER A 129 -2.51 2.93 -2.28
N VAL A 130 -3.74 2.95 -2.83
CA VAL A 130 -3.96 2.67 -4.25
C VAL A 130 -3.32 3.75 -5.13
N LEU A 131 -3.52 5.03 -4.82
CA LEU A 131 -2.95 6.10 -5.62
C LEU A 131 -1.42 6.11 -5.57
N TYR A 132 -0.83 5.87 -4.41
CA TYR A 132 0.62 5.72 -4.28
C TYR A 132 1.14 4.57 -5.17
N MET A 133 0.57 3.38 -5.02
CA MET A 133 1.02 2.20 -5.75
C MET A 133 0.77 2.32 -7.26
N TYR A 134 -0.34 2.92 -7.66
CA TYR A 134 -0.66 3.18 -9.06
C TYR A 134 0.26 4.23 -9.68
N ARG A 135 0.49 5.36 -9.02
CA ARG A 135 1.36 6.45 -9.51
C ARG A 135 2.80 6.00 -9.68
N ASN A 136 3.28 5.13 -8.79
CA ASN A 136 4.60 4.52 -8.92
C ASN A 136 4.65 3.37 -9.94
N GLY A 137 3.55 3.03 -10.59
CA GLY A 137 3.50 1.97 -11.60
C GLY A 137 3.63 0.56 -11.03
N TYR A 138 3.35 0.40 -9.73
CA TYR A 138 3.43 -0.90 -9.05
C TYR A 138 2.17 -1.74 -9.25
N VAL A 139 1.00 -1.12 -9.40
CA VAL A 139 -0.27 -1.80 -9.65
C VAL A 139 -0.98 -1.20 -10.87
N ASP A 140 -1.77 -2.02 -11.55
CA ASP A 140 -2.64 -1.60 -12.64
C ASP A 140 -4.11 -1.67 -12.19
N PRO A 141 -4.99 -0.74 -12.64
CA PRO A 141 -6.42 -0.82 -12.40
C PRO A 141 -7.07 -1.88 -13.31
N GLU A 142 -8.26 -2.36 -12.95
CA GLU A 142 -9.05 -3.26 -13.80
C GLU A 142 -9.60 -2.52 -15.04
N SER A 143 -9.90 -1.23 -14.90
CA SER A 143 -10.28 -0.33 -16.00
C SER A 143 -9.85 1.11 -15.68
N PRO A 144 -9.91 2.05 -16.65
CA PRO A 144 -9.42 3.41 -16.45
C PRO A 144 -10.04 4.16 -15.26
N ASP A 145 -11.25 3.83 -14.86
CA ASP A 145 -12.03 4.48 -13.79
C ASP A 145 -12.37 3.54 -12.62
N ASN A 146 -11.92 2.28 -12.68
CA ASN A 146 -12.22 1.27 -11.66
C ASN A 146 -10.94 0.51 -11.29
N PHE A 147 -10.52 0.64 -10.04
CA PHE A 147 -9.36 -0.08 -9.52
C PHE A 147 -9.63 -1.58 -9.34
N GLY A 148 -10.89 -1.97 -9.09
CA GLY A 148 -11.26 -3.36 -8.80
C GLY A 148 -10.80 -3.83 -7.42
N GLY A 149 -10.75 -2.93 -6.45
CA GLY A 149 -10.14 -3.19 -5.14
C GLY A 149 -10.82 -4.27 -4.31
N GLN A 150 -12.10 -4.53 -4.53
CA GLN A 150 -12.85 -5.59 -3.85
C GLN A 150 -12.60 -6.97 -4.46
N SER A 151 -12.04 -7.05 -5.66
CA SER A 151 -11.65 -8.32 -6.28
C SER A 151 -10.58 -9.01 -5.42
N THR A 152 -10.58 -10.34 -5.43
CA THR A 152 -9.57 -11.11 -4.69
C THR A 152 -8.21 -10.99 -5.37
N ALA A 153 -7.17 -10.66 -4.60
CA ALA A 153 -5.80 -10.64 -5.09
C ALA A 153 -5.33 -12.04 -5.53
N LYS A 154 -4.60 -12.11 -6.64
CA LYS A 154 -4.04 -13.35 -7.18
C LYS A 154 -2.54 -13.43 -6.93
N LEU A 155 -2.01 -14.65 -6.83
CA LEU A 155 -0.57 -14.88 -6.62
C LEU A 155 0.30 -14.21 -7.68
N GLY A 156 -0.02 -14.39 -8.97
CA GLY A 156 0.75 -13.80 -10.06
C GLY A 156 0.78 -12.28 -9.99
N GLU A 157 -0.35 -11.65 -9.73
CA GLU A 157 -0.45 -10.20 -9.53
C GLU A 157 0.38 -9.73 -8.34
N PHE A 158 0.28 -10.42 -7.21
CA PHE A 158 1.04 -10.07 -6.00
C PHE A 158 2.54 -10.12 -6.24
N VAL A 159 3.01 -11.16 -6.90
CA VAL A 159 4.42 -11.34 -7.27
C VAL A 159 4.87 -10.28 -8.27
N ASP A 160 4.02 -9.90 -9.24
CA ASP A 160 4.32 -8.85 -10.21
C ASP A 160 4.49 -7.48 -9.53
N VAL A 161 3.67 -7.20 -8.52
CA VAL A 161 3.83 -5.97 -7.74
C VAL A 161 5.18 -5.96 -7.00
N LEU A 162 5.57 -7.05 -6.37
CA LEU A 162 6.89 -7.16 -5.71
C LEU A 162 8.04 -7.02 -6.73
N TYR A 163 7.91 -7.61 -7.90
CA TYR A 163 8.88 -7.50 -8.99
C TYR A 163 9.04 -6.07 -9.49
N ARG A 164 7.91 -5.34 -9.64
CA ARG A 164 7.91 -3.91 -10.00
C ARG A 164 8.55 -3.04 -8.92
N ILE A 165 8.28 -3.31 -7.64
CA ILE A 165 8.92 -2.64 -6.50
C ILE A 165 10.44 -2.88 -6.52
N ALA A 166 10.89 -4.07 -6.90
CA ALA A 166 12.31 -4.40 -7.05
C ALA A 166 12.98 -3.74 -8.28
N GLY A 167 12.25 -2.99 -9.09
CA GLY A 167 12.78 -2.32 -10.29
C GLY A 167 12.82 -3.19 -11.54
N ARG A 168 12.08 -4.30 -11.57
CA ARG A 168 12.02 -5.24 -12.71
C ARG A 168 13.42 -5.74 -13.15
N PRO A 169 14.17 -6.38 -12.26
CA PRO A 169 15.50 -6.89 -12.61
C PRO A 169 15.41 -7.94 -13.72
N GLU A 170 16.51 -8.16 -14.43
CA GLU A 170 16.60 -9.21 -15.45
C GLU A 170 16.27 -10.57 -14.84
N THR A 171 15.57 -11.40 -15.60
CA THR A 171 15.07 -12.70 -15.15
C THR A 171 15.60 -13.85 -16.00
N ASP A 172 15.71 -15.01 -15.37
CA ASP A 172 16.10 -16.26 -16.00
C ASP A 172 15.08 -17.35 -15.63
N SER A 173 14.58 -18.04 -16.63
CA SER A 173 13.64 -19.14 -16.44
C SER A 173 14.27 -20.42 -15.86
N SER A 174 15.60 -20.49 -15.77
CA SER A 174 16.31 -21.69 -15.28
C SER A 174 15.99 -22.05 -13.81
N ALA A 175 15.49 -21.09 -13.03
CA ALA A 175 15.07 -21.29 -11.65
C ALA A 175 13.65 -21.84 -11.48
N LEU A 176 12.88 -21.92 -12.57
CA LEU A 176 11.51 -22.44 -12.54
C LEU A 176 11.48 -23.93 -12.18
N PRO A 177 10.47 -24.41 -11.45
CA PRO A 177 10.29 -25.84 -11.19
C PRO A 177 10.18 -26.61 -12.50
N PRO A 178 10.65 -27.86 -12.57
CA PRO A 178 10.60 -28.69 -13.79
C PRO A 178 9.17 -28.94 -14.32
N ASP A 179 8.16 -28.81 -13.45
CA ASP A 179 6.74 -29.02 -13.76
C ASP A 179 5.97 -27.71 -14.05
N TYR A 180 6.68 -26.59 -14.26
CA TYR A 180 6.03 -25.28 -14.42
C TYR A 180 5.07 -25.23 -15.63
N GLU A 181 5.39 -25.89 -16.73
CA GLU A 181 4.53 -25.93 -17.92
C GLU A 181 3.20 -26.66 -17.65
N SER A 182 3.20 -27.69 -16.81
CA SER A 182 2.00 -28.42 -16.43
C SER A 182 1.00 -27.58 -15.63
N ARG A 183 1.44 -26.46 -15.08
CA ARG A 183 0.63 -25.51 -14.31
C ARG A 183 0.00 -24.42 -15.16
N SER A 184 -0.10 -24.59 -16.48
CA SER A 184 -0.59 -23.59 -17.44
C SER A 184 0.24 -22.30 -17.43
N PHE A 185 1.51 -22.41 -17.07
CA PHE A 185 2.43 -21.31 -16.98
C PHE A 185 3.44 -21.37 -18.14
N ASN A 186 3.47 -20.35 -18.97
CA ASN A 186 4.39 -20.25 -20.11
C ASN A 186 4.70 -18.77 -20.40
N ALA A 187 5.59 -18.51 -21.36
CA ALA A 187 6.07 -17.17 -21.68
C ALA A 187 4.96 -16.17 -22.13
N SER A 188 3.76 -16.62 -22.43
CA SER A 188 2.62 -15.74 -22.74
C SER A 188 1.80 -15.36 -21.48
N TYR A 189 2.13 -15.91 -20.32
CA TYR A 189 1.49 -15.54 -19.08
C TYR A 189 1.83 -14.09 -18.68
N PRO A 190 0.85 -13.26 -18.31
CA PRO A 190 1.09 -11.82 -18.09
C PRO A 190 2.16 -11.50 -17.05
N TYR A 191 2.36 -12.40 -16.09
CA TYR A 191 3.32 -12.21 -14.98
C TYR A 191 4.52 -13.17 -15.06
N TYR A 192 4.85 -13.62 -16.30
CA TYR A 192 5.90 -14.62 -16.50
C TYR A 192 7.24 -14.21 -15.90
N ASP A 193 7.75 -13.03 -16.25
CA ASP A 193 9.03 -12.52 -15.76
C ASP A 193 9.04 -12.36 -14.24
N ALA A 194 7.96 -11.85 -13.67
CA ALA A 194 7.82 -11.69 -12.23
C ALA A 194 7.88 -13.03 -11.50
N VAL A 195 7.26 -14.06 -12.03
CA VAL A 195 7.30 -15.42 -11.46
C VAL A 195 8.68 -16.04 -11.60
N CYS A 196 9.35 -15.88 -12.76
CA CYS A 196 10.75 -16.31 -12.96
C CYS A 196 11.65 -15.67 -11.90
N TRP A 197 11.55 -14.35 -11.73
CA TRP A 197 12.29 -13.62 -10.71
C TRP A 197 12.01 -14.11 -9.30
N ALA A 198 10.74 -14.38 -8.97
CA ALA A 198 10.37 -14.82 -7.64
C ALA A 198 10.94 -16.21 -7.29
N TYR A 199 11.05 -17.12 -8.26
CA TYR A 199 11.77 -18.39 -8.07
C TYR A 199 13.28 -18.18 -8.00
N GLN A 200 13.85 -17.37 -8.86
CA GLN A 200 15.26 -17.04 -8.86
C GLN A 200 15.73 -16.45 -7.52
N THR A 201 14.93 -15.59 -6.92
CA THR A 201 15.19 -14.94 -5.63
C THR A 201 14.70 -15.75 -4.42
N ARG A 202 14.06 -16.88 -4.64
CA ARG A 202 13.45 -17.73 -3.62
C ARG A 202 12.32 -17.09 -2.83
N ILE A 203 11.71 -16.04 -3.36
CA ILE A 203 10.43 -15.50 -2.87
C ILE A 203 9.33 -16.55 -3.06
N LEU A 204 9.28 -17.18 -4.24
CA LEU A 204 8.54 -18.44 -4.48
C LEU A 204 9.48 -19.62 -4.39
N ARG A 205 8.99 -20.76 -3.88
CA ARG A 205 9.76 -22.00 -3.75
C ARG A 205 8.93 -23.19 -4.26
N GLN A 206 9.59 -24.18 -4.83
CA GLN A 206 8.95 -25.38 -5.39
C GLN A 206 8.04 -26.11 -4.40
N ASN A 207 8.41 -26.12 -3.13
CA ASN A 207 7.68 -26.80 -2.06
C ASN A 207 6.71 -25.90 -1.30
N ASP A 208 6.40 -24.70 -1.82
CA ASP A 208 5.35 -23.87 -1.25
C ASP A 208 4.00 -24.57 -1.50
N LEU A 209 3.55 -25.33 -0.52
CA LEU A 209 2.25 -26.04 -0.54
C LEU A 209 1.03 -25.10 -0.60
N LEU A 210 1.30 -23.79 -0.57
CA LEU A 210 0.27 -22.77 -0.52
C LEU A 210 -0.44 -22.54 -1.85
N TYR A 211 0.18 -22.96 -2.98
CA TYR A 211 -0.27 -22.56 -4.30
C TYR A 211 -0.18 -23.70 -5.31
N THR A 212 -1.32 -24.02 -5.90
CA THR A 212 -1.42 -25.01 -6.98
C THR A 212 -1.33 -24.38 -8.36
N GLY A 213 -1.42 -23.05 -8.45
CA GLY A 213 -1.34 -22.30 -9.71
C GLY A 213 -1.09 -20.80 -9.48
N TYR A 214 -0.63 -20.12 -10.52
CA TYR A 214 -0.29 -18.70 -10.46
C TYR A 214 -1.50 -17.76 -10.46
N ASP A 215 -2.66 -18.24 -10.87
CA ASP A 215 -3.96 -17.56 -10.74
C ASP A 215 -4.67 -17.86 -9.41
N GLU A 216 -4.00 -18.60 -8.52
CA GLU A 216 -4.52 -18.90 -7.19
C GLU A 216 -4.78 -17.61 -6.42
N LYS A 217 -5.88 -17.63 -5.68
CA LYS A 217 -6.27 -16.51 -4.83
C LYS A 217 -5.39 -16.44 -3.58
N MET A 218 -4.87 -15.28 -3.30
CA MET A 218 -4.01 -15.04 -2.13
C MET A 218 -4.79 -15.06 -0.82
N ASP A 219 -4.19 -15.64 0.21
CA ASP A 219 -4.64 -15.52 1.59
C ASP A 219 -3.65 -14.68 2.44
N TYR A 220 -4.05 -14.34 3.67
CA TYR A 220 -3.19 -13.55 4.58
C TYR A 220 -1.85 -14.21 4.82
N ARG A 221 -1.83 -15.52 5.07
CA ARG A 221 -0.61 -16.30 5.31
C ARG A 221 0.36 -16.18 4.15
N GLY A 222 -0.14 -16.39 2.93
CA GLY A 222 0.67 -16.31 1.73
C GLY A 222 1.22 -14.91 1.49
N ALA A 223 0.37 -13.90 1.65
CA ALA A 223 0.79 -12.51 1.52
C ALA A 223 1.91 -12.17 2.50
N CYS A 224 1.73 -12.48 3.79
CA CYS A 224 2.76 -12.27 4.81
C CYS A 224 4.08 -13.01 4.49
N MET A 225 4.01 -14.25 4.01
CA MET A 225 5.21 -15.02 3.65
C MET A 225 5.98 -14.39 2.49
N LEU A 226 5.29 -13.94 1.44
CA LEU A 226 5.94 -13.28 0.31
C LEU A 226 6.54 -11.93 0.70
N ILE A 227 5.82 -11.12 1.46
CA ILE A 227 6.32 -9.84 1.99
C ILE A 227 7.56 -10.05 2.88
N TYR A 228 7.49 -11.01 3.78
CA TYR A 228 8.59 -11.35 4.68
C TYR A 228 9.85 -11.77 3.93
N ARG A 229 9.72 -12.64 2.93
CA ARG A 229 10.84 -13.08 2.09
C ARG A 229 11.40 -11.94 1.24
N PHE A 230 10.54 -11.10 0.71
CA PHE A 230 10.95 -9.91 -0.04
C PHE A 230 11.69 -8.91 0.85
N ALA A 231 11.20 -8.65 2.06
CA ALA A 231 11.87 -7.80 3.04
C ALA A 231 13.26 -8.33 3.39
N ALA A 232 13.39 -9.65 3.59
CA ALA A 232 14.69 -10.28 3.83
C ALA A 232 15.63 -10.15 2.62
N LEU A 233 15.13 -10.29 1.39
CA LEU A 233 15.88 -10.06 0.16
C LEU A 233 16.38 -8.61 0.05
N ALA A 234 15.55 -7.65 0.46
CA ALA A 234 15.89 -6.23 0.49
C ALA A 234 16.81 -5.84 1.66
N GLY A 235 17.25 -6.79 2.48
CA GLY A 235 18.17 -6.56 3.61
C GLY A 235 17.52 -5.98 4.87
N ILE A 236 16.17 -5.96 4.92
CA ILE A 236 15.43 -5.50 6.09
C ILE A 236 15.56 -6.54 7.22
N ASN A 237 15.67 -6.05 8.46
CA ASN A 237 15.69 -6.93 9.61
C ASN A 237 14.35 -7.64 9.82
N THR A 238 14.34 -8.95 9.60
CA THR A 238 13.14 -9.81 9.73
C THR A 238 13.16 -10.65 11.01
N ASN A 239 13.90 -10.24 12.05
CA ASN A 239 13.87 -10.92 13.33
C ASN A 239 12.57 -10.63 14.08
N VAL A 240 12.10 -11.62 14.82
CA VAL A 240 10.94 -11.53 15.73
C VAL A 240 11.33 -12.05 17.11
N ASP A 241 10.58 -11.66 18.12
CA ASP A 241 10.74 -12.20 19.46
C ASP A 241 10.44 -13.71 19.47
N GLN A 242 11.39 -14.50 20.01
CA GLN A 242 11.29 -15.96 19.99
C GLN A 242 10.20 -16.49 20.94
N SER A 243 9.92 -15.79 22.06
CA SER A 243 8.87 -16.18 23.00
C SER A 243 7.48 -15.98 22.38
N GLN A 244 7.27 -14.86 21.71
CA GLN A 244 6.03 -14.60 20.96
C GLN A 244 5.86 -15.59 19.79
N LEU A 245 6.93 -15.90 19.07
CA LEU A 245 6.86 -16.90 17.99
C LEU A 245 6.46 -18.28 18.51
N LEU A 246 7.02 -18.71 19.64
CA LEU A 246 6.65 -19.99 20.24
C LEU A 246 5.20 -20.01 20.71
N GLN A 247 4.70 -18.89 21.26
CA GLN A 247 3.31 -18.76 21.63
C GLN A 247 2.39 -18.87 20.40
N VAL A 248 2.66 -18.11 19.35
CA VAL A 248 1.89 -18.16 18.08
C VAL A 248 1.84 -19.58 17.52
N MET A 249 2.97 -20.31 17.55
CA MET A 249 3.04 -21.69 17.07
C MET A 249 2.29 -22.68 17.97
N SER A 250 2.29 -22.44 19.29
CA SER A 250 1.51 -23.24 20.24
C SER A 250 0.02 -23.11 20.01
N ASP A 251 -0.44 -21.88 19.81
CA ASP A 251 -1.85 -21.56 19.64
C ASP A 251 -2.37 -21.93 18.23
N ASN A 252 -1.46 -22.05 17.24
CA ASN A 252 -1.79 -22.28 15.82
C ASN A 252 -0.97 -23.43 15.23
N SER A 253 -1.24 -24.66 15.67
CA SER A 253 -0.50 -25.87 15.27
C SER A 253 -0.49 -26.17 13.75
N ASN A 254 -1.40 -25.57 12.97
CA ASN A 254 -1.50 -25.73 11.52
C ASN A 254 -0.57 -24.79 10.75
N LEU A 255 0.06 -23.81 11.42
CA LEU A 255 1.01 -22.92 10.78
C LEU A 255 2.43 -23.51 10.79
N THR A 256 3.10 -23.41 9.66
CA THR A 256 4.54 -23.68 9.62
C THR A 256 5.30 -22.61 10.42
N ARG A 257 6.48 -22.92 10.90
CA ARG A 257 7.32 -21.95 11.63
C ARG A 257 7.60 -20.68 10.79
N GLU A 258 7.81 -20.84 9.48
CA GLU A 258 8.02 -19.70 8.58
C GLU A 258 6.77 -18.83 8.45
N ALA A 259 5.60 -19.45 8.28
CA ALA A 259 4.35 -18.72 8.21
C ALA A 259 4.04 -17.95 9.50
N ALA A 260 4.17 -18.60 10.65
CA ALA A 260 3.99 -17.97 11.96
C ALA A 260 4.95 -16.77 12.14
N LYS A 261 6.22 -16.95 11.77
CA LYS A 261 7.22 -15.89 11.84
C LYS A 261 6.89 -14.72 10.91
N ALA A 262 6.47 -15.01 9.67
CA ALA A 262 6.12 -13.99 8.69
C ALA A 262 4.90 -13.17 9.13
N MET A 263 3.84 -13.83 9.63
CA MET A 263 2.64 -13.18 10.13
C MET A 263 2.93 -12.30 11.34
N LEU A 264 3.69 -12.83 12.31
CA LEU A 264 4.12 -12.07 13.49
C LEU A 264 4.95 -10.85 13.09
N TRP A 265 5.91 -11.00 12.17
CA TRP A 265 6.75 -9.90 11.69
C TRP A 265 5.93 -8.83 10.97
N CYS A 266 5.06 -9.21 10.04
CA CYS A 266 4.19 -8.26 9.32
C CYS A 266 3.28 -7.47 10.26
N ASN A 267 2.77 -8.12 11.33
CA ASN A 267 1.96 -7.44 12.33
C ASN A 267 2.79 -6.47 13.18
N GLN A 268 3.97 -6.90 13.66
CA GLN A 268 4.88 -6.04 14.44
C GLN A 268 5.41 -4.83 13.65
N LYS A 269 5.41 -4.93 12.31
CA LYS A 269 5.82 -3.85 11.40
C LYS A 269 4.67 -2.99 10.90
N ASP A 270 3.50 -3.14 11.49
CA ASP A 270 2.29 -2.42 11.10
C ASP A 270 1.88 -2.58 9.62
N ILE A 271 2.36 -3.66 8.98
CA ILE A 271 2.00 -3.97 7.59
C ILE A 271 0.56 -4.49 7.52
N THR A 272 0.16 -5.35 8.47
CA THR A 272 -1.18 -5.97 8.52
C THR A 272 -2.01 -5.54 9.70
N SER A 273 -1.41 -4.95 10.75
CA SER A 273 -2.07 -4.60 12.01
C SER A 273 -3.18 -3.56 11.89
N ARG A 274 -3.16 -2.79 10.79
CA ARG A 274 -4.18 -1.79 10.48
C ARG A 274 -5.48 -2.38 9.96
N ASP A 275 -5.40 -3.59 9.42
CA ASP A 275 -6.58 -4.35 8.99
C ASP A 275 -7.09 -5.27 10.09
N SER A 276 -6.18 -5.82 10.90
CA SER A 276 -6.51 -6.83 11.90
C SER A 276 -5.42 -6.90 12.96
N ASN A 277 -5.79 -7.02 14.23
CA ASN A 277 -4.82 -7.36 15.27
C ASN A 277 -4.25 -8.77 15.05
N LEU A 278 -3.16 -9.10 15.75
CA LEU A 278 -2.48 -10.38 15.54
C LEU A 278 -3.39 -11.59 15.78
N GLY A 279 -4.29 -11.54 16.76
CA GLY A 279 -5.22 -12.61 17.05
C GLY A 279 -6.21 -12.85 15.91
N GLU A 280 -6.86 -11.79 15.44
CA GLU A 280 -7.77 -11.83 14.29
C GLU A 280 -7.06 -12.31 13.01
N LEU A 281 -5.83 -11.84 12.77
CA LEU A 281 -5.01 -12.25 11.64
C LEU A 281 -4.70 -13.75 11.70
N LEU A 282 -4.38 -14.27 12.89
CA LEU A 282 -4.07 -15.68 13.09
C LEU A 282 -5.32 -16.57 12.97
N ASP A 283 -6.48 -16.08 13.41
CA ASP A 283 -7.76 -16.78 13.23
C ASP A 283 -8.20 -16.82 11.76
N ALA A 284 -7.86 -15.77 10.99
CA ALA A 284 -8.24 -15.60 9.59
C ALA A 284 -7.10 -15.92 8.59
N TYR A 285 -6.04 -16.62 8.98
CA TYR A 285 -4.81 -16.78 8.20
C TYR A 285 -5.01 -17.34 6.79
N ASN A 286 -6.04 -18.13 6.57
CA ASN A 286 -6.42 -18.71 5.27
C ASN A 286 -7.56 -17.94 4.57
N THR A 287 -8.01 -16.82 5.11
CA THR A 287 -8.97 -15.94 4.47
C THR A 287 -8.34 -15.26 3.27
N ARG A 288 -9.08 -15.19 2.17
CA ARG A 288 -8.61 -14.53 0.94
C ARG A 288 -8.53 -13.03 1.13
N ILE A 289 -7.45 -12.43 0.67
CA ILE A 289 -7.26 -10.98 0.70
C ILE A 289 -7.81 -10.33 -0.57
N SER A 290 -8.34 -9.12 -0.42
CA SER A 290 -8.74 -8.28 -1.54
C SER A 290 -7.54 -7.57 -2.17
N ARG A 291 -7.72 -7.01 -3.37
CA ARG A 291 -6.72 -6.15 -3.99
C ARG A 291 -6.46 -4.87 -3.18
N TYR A 292 -7.47 -4.35 -2.44
CA TYR A 292 -7.24 -3.26 -1.48
C TYR A 292 -6.27 -3.66 -0.39
N GLN A 293 -6.47 -4.83 0.23
CA GLN A 293 -5.56 -5.31 1.28
C GLN A 293 -4.16 -5.56 0.74
N MET A 294 -4.03 -6.22 -0.42
CA MET A 294 -2.74 -6.38 -1.10
C MET A 294 -2.03 -5.04 -1.28
N THR A 295 -2.74 -4.08 -1.83
CA THR A 295 -2.19 -2.74 -2.13
C THR A 295 -1.80 -2.02 -0.85
N SER A 296 -2.62 -2.11 0.20
CA SER A 296 -2.34 -1.54 1.52
C SER A 296 -1.09 -2.13 2.14
N PHE A 297 -0.97 -3.46 2.19
CA PHE A 297 0.20 -4.13 2.77
C PHE A 297 1.50 -3.74 2.06
N LEU A 298 1.48 -3.73 0.73
CA LEU A 298 2.65 -3.38 -0.06
C LEU A 298 2.97 -1.88 -0.01
N PHE A 299 1.97 -1.03 0.14
CA PHE A 299 2.16 0.39 0.42
C PHE A 299 2.91 0.61 1.74
N TYR A 300 2.49 -0.07 2.82
CA TYR A 300 3.17 0.04 4.10
C TYR A 300 4.60 -0.52 4.06
N LEU A 301 4.82 -1.63 3.38
CA LEU A 301 6.15 -2.14 3.13
C LEU A 301 7.04 -1.09 2.42
N CYS A 302 6.54 -0.48 1.36
CA CYS A 302 7.29 0.52 0.58
C CYS A 302 7.62 1.77 1.40
N THR A 303 6.64 2.28 2.15
CA THR A 303 6.76 3.59 2.80
C THR A 303 7.49 3.52 4.14
N TYR A 304 7.32 2.45 4.90
CA TYR A 304 7.87 2.36 6.26
C TYR A 304 9.12 1.50 6.36
N GLU A 305 9.25 0.44 5.58
CA GLU A 305 10.38 -0.46 5.68
C GLU A 305 11.41 -0.23 4.57
N LEU A 306 10.98 0.03 3.34
CA LEU A 306 11.89 0.28 2.21
C LEU A 306 12.24 1.75 2.03
N ASN A 307 11.55 2.68 2.72
CA ASN A 307 11.71 4.13 2.59
C ASN A 307 11.63 4.64 1.14
N LEU A 308 10.82 4.00 0.31
CA LEU A 308 10.61 4.40 -1.10
C LEU A 308 9.66 5.60 -1.23
N GLY A 309 9.11 6.10 -0.13
CA GLY A 309 8.21 7.25 -0.08
C GLY A 309 8.89 8.55 0.38
N SER A 310 10.20 8.55 0.55
CA SER A 310 10.98 9.73 0.95
C SER A 310 11.57 10.44 -0.26
#